data_c2618d810176542dd9307491aca35437
#
_entry.id   c2618d810176542dd9307491aca35437
#
_cell.length_a   1.000
_cell.length_b   1.000
_cell.length_c   1.000
_cell.angle_alpha   90.00
_cell.angle_beta   90.00
_cell.angle_gamma   90.00
#
_symmetry.space_group_name_H-M   'P 1'
#
loop_
_entity.id
_entity.type
_entity.pdbx_description
1 polymer ?
#
loop_
_entity_poly.entity_id
_entity_poly.type
_entity_poly.pdbx_seq_one_letter_code
_entity_poly.pdbx_strand_id
1 'polypeptide(L)'
;KLSASGSHGDFMWLQPEEDSRVIKIDQVRSAIDLARQTAGFGSRKVIAFAPADAMNISSANALLTSLEEPSAGTHLILVCNQLHSIPPTIRSRCQIVKLPTPTPEQCLPWLEALTGDRSQSETLLELSDGLPLLAESLYRHQDADEVHGVRLACRGLFAGQVSAEKAIGVLAQAETEDMLDQFY
;
A
#
# COMPACT_ATOMS: atom_id res chain seq x y z
N LYS A 1 -10.77 -17.36 7.54
CA LYS A 1 -12.02 -16.56 7.79
C LYS A 1 -11.83 -15.62 8.99
N LEU A 2 -11.35 -16.10 10.17
CA LEU A 2 -11.11 -15.25 11.36
C LEU A 2 -10.06 -14.17 11.10
N SER A 3 -9.02 -14.45 10.30
CA SER A 3 -8.00 -13.48 9.92
C SER A 3 -8.57 -12.34 9.06
N ALA A 4 -9.51 -12.65 8.16
CA ALA A 4 -10.16 -11.63 7.33
C ALA A 4 -11.14 -10.73 8.10
N SER A 5 -11.63 -11.19 9.25
CA SER A 5 -12.49 -10.40 10.17
C SER A 5 -11.69 -9.60 11.21
N GLY A 6 -10.35 -9.66 11.18
CA GLY A 6 -9.49 -8.97 12.16
C GLY A 6 -9.51 -9.56 13.58
N SER A 7 -10.17 -10.70 13.78
CA SER A 7 -10.41 -11.29 15.12
C SER A 7 -9.59 -12.54 15.43
N HIS A 8 -8.53 -12.80 14.67
CA HIS A 8 -7.68 -13.97 14.93
C HIS A 8 -6.65 -13.67 16.03
N GLY A 9 -6.68 -14.40 17.16
CA GLY A 9 -5.83 -14.12 18.32
C GLY A 9 -4.31 -14.27 18.08
N ASP A 10 -3.89 -14.99 17.02
CA ASP A 10 -2.48 -15.15 16.65
C ASP A 10 -2.08 -14.29 15.43
N PHE A 11 -2.96 -13.38 15.00
CA PHE A 11 -2.68 -12.46 13.91
C PHE A 11 -3.10 -11.04 14.30
N MET A 12 -2.18 -10.09 14.16
CA MET A 12 -2.45 -8.66 14.35
C MET A 12 -1.97 -7.89 13.12
N TRP A 13 -2.83 -7.01 12.63
CA TRP A 13 -2.53 -6.04 11.58
C TRP A 13 -2.53 -4.65 12.18
N LEU A 14 -1.40 -3.96 12.15
CA LEU A 14 -1.26 -2.59 12.62
C LEU A 14 -1.20 -1.65 11.45
N GLN A 15 -2.06 -0.65 11.51
CA GLN A 15 -2.10 0.48 10.61
C GLN A 15 -2.36 1.75 11.42
N PRO A 16 -2.13 2.94 10.88
CA PRO A 16 -2.57 4.19 11.49
C PRO A 16 -4.06 4.14 11.83
N GLU A 17 -4.46 4.78 12.93
CA GLU A 17 -5.88 4.99 13.27
C GLU A 17 -6.53 5.94 12.27
N GLU A 18 -7.87 5.91 12.14
CA GLU A 18 -8.62 6.70 11.15
C GLU A 18 -8.27 8.20 11.16
N ASP A 19 -8.01 8.76 12.34
CA ASP A 19 -7.64 10.18 12.50
C ASP A 19 -6.12 10.44 12.50
N SER A 20 -5.29 9.46 12.10
CA SER A 20 -3.83 9.54 12.21
C SER A 20 -3.15 9.00 10.97
N ARG A 21 -2.08 9.69 10.53
CA ARG A 21 -1.15 9.17 9.51
C ARG A 21 0.03 8.41 10.10
N VAL A 22 0.05 8.18 11.42
CA VAL A 22 1.19 7.62 12.14
C VAL A 22 0.76 6.43 12.97
N ILE A 23 1.53 5.33 12.91
CA ILE A 23 1.43 4.23 13.87
C ILE A 23 2.05 4.70 15.19
N LYS A 24 1.20 4.85 16.21
CA LYS A 24 1.58 5.37 17.51
C LYS A 24 2.37 4.33 18.32
N ILE A 25 3.22 4.82 19.25
CA ILE A 25 4.05 3.96 20.10
C ILE A 25 3.22 2.97 20.94
N ASP A 26 2.03 3.35 21.39
CA ASP A 26 1.17 2.47 22.19
C ASP A 26 0.59 1.32 21.38
N GLN A 27 0.30 1.52 20.10
CA GLN A 27 -0.07 0.45 19.18
C GLN A 27 1.08 -0.57 19.03
N VAL A 28 2.32 -0.06 18.87
CA VAL A 28 3.52 -0.92 18.76
C VAL A 28 3.76 -1.67 20.07
N ARG A 29 3.61 -1.05 21.23
CA ARG A 29 3.73 -1.71 22.53
C ARG A 29 2.71 -2.83 22.69
N SER A 30 1.44 -2.59 22.36
CA SER A 30 0.39 -3.60 22.39
C SER A 30 0.72 -4.80 21.50
N ALA A 31 1.30 -4.55 20.31
CA ALA A 31 1.77 -5.58 19.40
C ALA A 31 2.93 -6.40 19.99
N ILE A 32 3.89 -5.73 20.65
CA ILE A 32 5.01 -6.40 21.32
C ILE A 32 4.51 -7.27 22.48
N ASP A 33 3.55 -6.78 23.25
CA ASP A 33 2.96 -7.55 24.35
C ASP A 33 2.22 -8.80 23.83
N LEU A 34 1.51 -8.66 22.71
CA LEU A 34 0.93 -9.81 22.02
C LEU A 34 2.02 -10.77 21.51
N ALA A 35 3.13 -10.25 20.95
CA ALA A 35 4.24 -11.05 20.46
C ALA A 35 4.85 -11.95 21.54
N ARG A 36 4.89 -11.50 22.80
CA ARG A 36 5.45 -12.22 23.95
C ARG A 36 4.54 -13.33 24.47
N GLN A 37 3.25 -13.28 24.17
CA GLN A 37 2.32 -14.33 24.59
C GLN A 37 2.52 -15.60 23.75
N THR A 38 2.17 -16.77 24.27
CA THR A 38 2.11 -18.00 23.47
C THR A 38 0.98 -17.93 22.44
N ALA A 39 1.20 -18.56 21.28
CA ALA A 39 0.14 -18.67 20.27
C ALA A 39 -1.05 -19.47 20.82
N GLY A 40 -2.27 -18.98 20.63
CA GLY A 40 -3.49 -19.56 21.16
C GLY A 40 -4.15 -20.59 20.26
N PHE A 41 -4.00 -20.44 18.93
CA PHE A 41 -4.68 -21.27 17.94
C PHE A 41 -3.72 -22.13 17.11
N GLY A 42 -2.43 -21.88 17.18
CA GLY A 42 -1.44 -22.59 16.38
C GLY A 42 -0.06 -22.58 17.01
N SER A 43 0.96 -22.89 16.21
CA SER A 43 2.37 -22.86 16.63
C SER A 43 3.05 -21.55 16.27
N ARG A 44 2.36 -20.65 15.58
CA ARG A 44 2.94 -19.41 15.03
C ARG A 44 2.02 -18.22 15.25
N LYS A 45 2.64 -17.09 15.47
CA LYS A 45 1.98 -15.79 15.60
C LYS A 45 2.55 -14.84 14.55
N VAL A 46 1.71 -14.03 13.95
CA VAL A 46 2.09 -13.05 12.92
C VAL A 46 1.60 -11.68 13.31
N ILE A 47 2.50 -10.72 13.31
CA ILE A 47 2.19 -9.31 13.53
C ILE A 47 2.69 -8.53 12.32
N ALA A 48 1.78 -7.87 11.62
CA ALA A 48 2.07 -7.08 10.43
C ALA A 48 1.91 -5.59 10.73
N PHE A 49 2.89 -4.79 10.32
CA PHE A 49 2.89 -3.34 10.36
C PHE A 49 2.77 -2.84 8.92
N ALA A 50 1.66 -2.17 8.57
CA ALA A 50 1.40 -1.73 7.21
C ALA A 50 0.58 -0.42 7.17
N PRO A 51 1.18 0.66 6.66
CA PRO A 51 2.56 0.75 6.21
C PRO A 51 3.55 0.98 7.38
N ALA A 52 4.69 0.28 7.38
CA ALA A 52 5.69 0.40 8.45
C ALA A 52 6.44 1.74 8.45
N ASP A 53 6.50 2.42 7.31
CA ASP A 53 7.03 3.77 7.15
C ASP A 53 6.14 4.85 7.78
N ALA A 54 4.91 4.49 8.19
CA ALA A 54 4.07 5.34 9.04
C ALA A 54 4.47 5.33 10.53
N MET A 55 5.44 4.52 10.95
CA MET A 55 5.97 4.59 12.31
C MET A 55 6.85 5.83 12.50
N ASN A 56 6.63 6.56 13.60
CA ASN A 56 7.58 7.59 14.01
C ASN A 56 8.84 6.96 14.68
N ILE A 57 9.85 7.78 14.96
CA ILE A 57 11.13 7.33 15.54
C ILE A 57 10.91 6.58 16.86
N SER A 58 10.00 7.06 17.71
CA SER A 58 9.73 6.45 19.01
C SER A 58 9.07 5.07 18.87
N SER A 59 8.12 4.94 17.94
CA SER A 59 7.45 3.67 17.58
C SER A 59 8.46 2.66 17.01
N ALA A 60 9.31 3.11 16.08
CA ALA A 60 10.34 2.28 15.48
C ALA A 60 11.36 1.80 16.53
N ASN A 61 11.81 2.68 17.44
CA ASN A 61 12.74 2.31 18.51
C ASN A 61 12.13 1.30 19.48
N ALA A 62 10.84 1.39 19.80
CA ALA A 62 10.16 0.43 20.67
C ALA A 62 10.19 -1.00 20.08
N LEU A 63 10.22 -1.14 18.75
CA LEU A 63 10.23 -2.44 18.07
C LEU A 63 11.61 -3.13 18.10
N LEU A 64 12.71 -2.38 18.27
CA LEU A 64 14.08 -2.89 18.10
C LEU A 64 14.37 -4.14 18.94
N THR A 65 14.00 -4.16 20.21
CA THR A 65 14.26 -5.32 21.09
C THR A 65 13.54 -6.58 20.58
N SER A 66 12.32 -6.44 20.08
CA SER A 66 11.56 -7.58 19.56
C SER A 66 12.06 -8.07 18.19
N LEU A 67 12.78 -7.21 17.45
CA LEU A 67 13.45 -7.60 16.21
C LEU A 67 14.79 -8.30 16.50
N GLU A 68 15.48 -7.95 17.58
CA GLU A 68 16.73 -8.60 18.01
C GLU A 68 16.48 -9.99 18.62
N GLU A 69 15.47 -10.07 19.47
CA GLU A 69 15.14 -11.32 20.19
C GLU A 69 13.63 -11.64 20.02
N PRO A 70 13.22 -12.10 18.83
CA PRO A 70 11.82 -12.44 18.60
C PRO A 70 11.41 -13.64 19.43
N SER A 71 10.22 -13.60 20.01
CA SER A 71 9.65 -14.73 20.74
C SER A 71 9.47 -15.94 19.80
N ALA A 72 9.69 -17.15 20.33
CA ALA A 72 9.58 -18.38 19.56
C ALA A 72 8.24 -18.48 18.83
N GLY A 73 8.28 -18.76 17.53
CA GLY A 73 7.08 -18.88 16.70
C GLY A 73 6.44 -17.55 16.28
N THR A 74 7.01 -16.39 16.69
CA THR A 74 6.49 -15.08 16.30
C THR A 74 7.18 -14.57 15.04
N HIS A 75 6.40 -14.09 14.08
CA HIS A 75 6.86 -13.47 12.85
C HIS A 75 6.40 -12.01 12.81
N LEU A 76 7.36 -11.09 12.67
CA LEU A 76 7.10 -9.66 12.48
C LEU A 76 7.25 -9.35 11.00
N ILE A 77 6.21 -8.80 10.39
CA ILE A 77 6.18 -8.42 8.97
C ILE A 77 6.04 -6.90 8.89
N LEU A 78 7.03 -6.25 8.28
CA LEU A 78 7.03 -4.82 8.04
C LEU A 78 6.80 -4.58 6.55
N VAL A 79 5.62 -4.10 6.19
CA VAL A 79 5.28 -3.71 4.81
C VAL A 79 5.56 -2.22 4.68
N CYS A 80 6.39 -1.83 3.73
CA CYS A 80 6.71 -0.42 3.50
C CYS A 80 6.68 -0.08 2.00
N ASN A 81 6.24 1.12 1.69
CA ASN A 81 6.25 1.65 0.33
C ASN A 81 7.64 2.18 -0.03
N GLN A 82 8.34 2.75 0.96
CA GLN A 82 9.63 3.41 0.77
C GLN A 82 10.66 2.86 1.76
N LEU A 83 11.52 1.96 1.29
CA LEU A 83 12.53 1.33 2.14
C LEU A 83 13.48 2.34 2.82
N HIS A 84 13.77 3.48 2.17
CA HIS A 84 14.66 4.50 2.75
C HIS A 84 14.02 5.24 3.92
N SER A 85 12.70 5.27 4.05
CA SER A 85 11.97 5.86 5.18
C SER A 85 12.04 5.00 6.45
N ILE A 86 12.39 3.71 6.31
CA ILE A 86 12.61 2.83 7.46
C ILE A 86 13.99 3.06 8.05
N PRO A 87 14.12 3.31 9.37
CA PRO A 87 15.41 3.53 10.02
C PRO A 87 16.42 2.41 9.73
N PRO A 88 17.71 2.73 9.50
CA PRO A 88 18.76 1.72 9.28
C PRO A 88 18.85 0.68 10.40
N THR A 89 18.55 1.07 11.64
CA THR A 89 18.52 0.20 12.82
C THR A 89 17.47 -0.91 12.71
N ILE A 90 16.32 -0.63 12.10
CA ILE A 90 15.28 -1.62 11.80
C ILE A 90 15.72 -2.49 10.62
N ARG A 91 16.17 -1.84 9.53
CA ARG A 91 16.54 -2.55 8.29
C ARG A 91 17.64 -3.58 8.50
N SER A 92 18.62 -3.29 9.36
CA SER A 92 19.74 -4.19 9.67
C SER A 92 19.33 -5.47 10.42
N ARG A 93 18.11 -5.48 11.00
CA ARG A 93 17.57 -6.60 11.78
C ARG A 93 16.46 -7.35 11.04
N CYS A 94 16.14 -6.93 9.84
CA CYS A 94 15.09 -7.53 9.02
C CYS A 94 15.66 -8.20 7.78
N GLN A 95 15.08 -9.33 7.39
CA GLN A 95 15.27 -9.86 6.05
C GLN A 95 14.45 -9.00 5.06
N ILE A 96 15.13 -8.37 4.12
CA ILE A 96 14.45 -7.52 3.12
C ILE A 96 13.99 -8.38 1.95
N VAL A 97 12.70 -8.37 1.70
CA VAL A 97 12.07 -9.01 0.53
C VAL A 97 11.52 -7.91 -0.37
N LYS A 98 12.04 -7.80 -1.58
CA LYS A 98 11.52 -6.88 -2.58
C LYS A 98 10.39 -7.53 -3.35
N LEU A 99 9.25 -6.88 -3.41
CA LEU A 99 8.12 -7.26 -4.25
C LEU A 99 8.16 -6.39 -5.51
N PRO A 100 8.59 -6.92 -6.66
CA PRO A 100 8.57 -6.15 -7.90
C PRO A 100 7.13 -5.93 -8.35
N THR A 101 6.89 -4.84 -9.07
CA THR A 101 5.64 -4.66 -9.79
C THR A 101 5.48 -5.83 -10.77
N PRO A 102 4.30 -6.49 -10.80
CA PRO A 102 4.09 -7.60 -11.71
C PRO A 102 4.12 -7.14 -13.16
N THR A 103 4.52 -8.02 -14.08
CA THR A 103 4.54 -7.68 -15.51
C THR A 103 3.14 -7.63 -16.08
N PRO A 104 2.93 -6.93 -17.23
CA PRO A 104 1.63 -6.93 -17.91
C PRO A 104 1.08 -8.33 -18.18
N GLU A 105 1.96 -9.28 -18.56
CA GLU A 105 1.56 -10.67 -18.84
C GLU A 105 1.03 -11.38 -17.57
N GLN A 106 1.48 -10.97 -16.40
CA GLN A 106 1.00 -11.50 -15.12
C GLN A 106 -0.32 -10.85 -14.67
N CYS A 107 -0.52 -9.57 -15.00
CA CYS A 107 -1.69 -8.79 -14.57
C CYS A 107 -2.90 -8.98 -15.51
N LEU A 108 -2.67 -9.02 -16.82
CA LEU A 108 -3.74 -9.01 -17.80
C LEU A 108 -4.76 -10.15 -17.63
N PRO A 109 -4.38 -11.42 -17.38
CA PRO A 109 -5.37 -12.48 -17.18
C PRO A 109 -6.30 -12.23 -15.98
N TRP A 110 -5.77 -11.61 -14.93
CA TRP A 110 -6.56 -11.28 -13.76
C TRP A 110 -7.50 -10.09 -14.03
N LEU A 111 -7.01 -9.03 -14.69
CA LEU A 111 -7.85 -7.89 -15.09
C LEU A 111 -8.92 -8.28 -16.10
N GLU A 112 -8.58 -9.13 -17.09
CA GLU A 112 -9.52 -9.63 -18.08
C GLU A 112 -10.66 -10.45 -17.43
N ALA A 113 -10.34 -11.26 -16.41
CA ALA A 113 -11.36 -11.95 -15.62
C ALA A 113 -12.28 -10.99 -14.86
N LEU A 114 -11.81 -9.79 -14.53
CA LEU A 114 -12.58 -8.76 -13.82
C LEU A 114 -13.44 -7.92 -14.77
N THR A 115 -12.88 -7.47 -15.89
CA THR A 115 -13.53 -6.56 -16.86
C THR A 115 -14.38 -7.29 -17.89
N GLY A 116 -14.05 -8.54 -18.19
CA GLY A 116 -14.62 -9.31 -19.31
C GLY A 116 -14.07 -8.92 -20.69
N ASP A 117 -13.16 -7.95 -20.78
CA ASP A 117 -12.61 -7.42 -22.02
C ASP A 117 -11.10 -7.20 -21.92
N ARG A 118 -10.34 -7.84 -22.81
CA ARG A 118 -8.89 -7.74 -22.87
C ARG A 118 -8.41 -6.34 -23.26
N SER A 119 -9.06 -5.72 -24.26
CA SER A 119 -8.68 -4.39 -24.74
C SER A 119 -8.87 -3.33 -23.67
N GLN A 120 -9.99 -3.42 -22.91
CA GLN A 120 -10.24 -2.56 -21.78
C GLN A 120 -9.21 -2.78 -20.67
N SER A 121 -8.84 -4.05 -20.39
CA SER A 121 -7.82 -4.39 -19.38
C SER A 121 -6.43 -3.84 -19.74
N GLU A 122 -6.03 -3.90 -21.01
CA GLU A 122 -4.78 -3.33 -21.52
C GLU A 122 -4.78 -1.82 -21.35
N THR A 123 -5.87 -1.14 -21.69
CA THR A 123 -6.02 0.32 -21.51
C THR A 123 -5.95 0.73 -20.04
N LEU A 124 -6.66 0.03 -19.16
CA LEU A 124 -6.63 0.30 -17.72
C LEU A 124 -5.24 0.10 -17.12
N LEU A 125 -4.53 -0.96 -17.54
CA LEU A 125 -3.18 -1.23 -17.06
C LEU A 125 -2.18 -0.17 -17.57
N GLU A 126 -2.34 0.32 -18.77
CA GLU A 126 -1.55 1.45 -19.30
C GLU A 126 -1.85 2.75 -18.54
N LEU A 127 -3.13 3.04 -18.26
CA LEU A 127 -3.54 4.22 -17.48
C LEU A 127 -3.03 4.20 -16.04
N SER A 128 -2.85 3.02 -15.47
CA SER A 128 -2.34 2.82 -14.11
C SER A 128 -0.82 2.64 -14.02
N ASP A 129 -0.06 2.90 -15.10
CA ASP A 129 1.40 2.68 -15.18
C ASP A 129 1.84 1.26 -14.80
N GLY A 130 1.00 0.26 -15.14
CA GLY A 130 1.26 -1.14 -14.84
C GLY A 130 0.91 -1.57 -13.42
N LEU A 131 0.22 -0.73 -12.64
CA LEU A 131 -0.20 -1.04 -11.27
C LEU A 131 -1.59 -1.72 -11.29
N PRO A 132 -1.70 -3.03 -11.07
CA PRO A 132 -2.95 -3.76 -11.29
C PRO A 132 -4.07 -3.37 -10.33
N LEU A 133 -3.75 -3.07 -9.05
CA LEU A 133 -4.77 -2.64 -8.08
C LEU A 133 -5.32 -1.25 -8.40
N LEU A 134 -4.47 -0.35 -8.93
CA LEU A 134 -4.94 0.95 -9.42
C LEU A 134 -5.81 0.77 -10.68
N ALA A 135 -5.43 -0.13 -11.59
CA ALA A 135 -6.27 -0.48 -12.76
C ALA A 135 -7.64 -1.02 -12.33
N GLU A 136 -7.69 -1.87 -11.29
CA GLU A 136 -8.96 -2.34 -10.71
C GLU A 136 -9.77 -1.19 -10.13
N SER A 137 -9.14 -0.28 -9.39
CA SER A 137 -9.81 0.90 -8.81
C SER A 137 -10.42 1.77 -9.91
N LEU A 138 -9.66 2.10 -10.95
CA LEU A 138 -10.15 2.88 -12.10
C LEU A 138 -11.35 2.21 -12.79
N TYR A 139 -11.34 0.88 -12.89
CA TYR A 139 -12.47 0.14 -13.45
C TYR A 139 -13.71 0.20 -12.57
N ARG A 140 -13.54 -0.01 -11.25
CA ARG A 140 -14.66 -0.05 -10.30
C ARG A 140 -15.35 1.32 -10.11
N HIS A 141 -14.58 2.40 -10.09
CA HIS A 141 -15.10 3.76 -9.90
C HIS A 141 -15.47 4.44 -11.22
N GLN A 142 -15.19 3.80 -12.36
CA GLN A 142 -15.43 4.36 -13.71
C GLN A 142 -14.64 5.64 -14.01
N ASP A 143 -13.50 5.85 -13.34
CA ASP A 143 -12.68 7.06 -13.43
C ASP A 143 -11.66 7.03 -14.59
N ALA A 144 -11.67 5.95 -15.40
CA ALA A 144 -10.69 5.76 -16.48
C ALA A 144 -10.68 6.89 -17.50
N ASP A 145 -11.85 7.40 -17.89
CA ASP A 145 -11.97 8.49 -18.87
C ASP A 145 -11.45 9.81 -18.31
N GLU A 146 -11.69 10.07 -17.04
CA GLU A 146 -11.23 11.27 -16.34
C GLU A 146 -9.70 11.26 -16.18
N VAL A 147 -9.14 10.16 -15.70
CA VAL A 147 -7.68 9.94 -15.60
C VAL A 147 -7.01 10.05 -16.97
N HIS A 148 -7.64 9.49 -18.00
CA HIS A 148 -7.13 9.62 -19.38
C HIS A 148 -7.10 11.07 -19.83
N GLY A 149 -8.16 11.84 -19.59
CA GLY A 149 -8.26 13.26 -19.90
C GLY A 149 -7.17 14.10 -19.22
N VAL A 150 -6.97 13.88 -17.93
CA VAL A 150 -5.92 14.52 -17.12
C VAL A 150 -4.52 14.20 -17.68
N ARG A 151 -4.24 12.93 -17.98
CA ARG A 151 -2.94 12.52 -18.56
C ARG A 151 -2.67 13.16 -19.92
N LEU A 152 -3.67 13.20 -20.80
CA LEU A 152 -3.55 13.86 -22.11
C LEU A 152 -3.26 15.36 -21.97
N ALA A 153 -3.95 16.03 -21.04
CA ALA A 153 -3.74 17.44 -20.76
C ALA A 153 -2.31 17.71 -20.23
N CYS A 154 -1.83 16.90 -19.28
CA CYS A 154 -0.47 17.00 -18.76
C CYS A 154 0.59 16.73 -19.84
N ARG A 155 0.47 15.63 -20.59
CA ARG A 155 1.39 15.32 -21.70
C ARG A 155 1.42 16.41 -22.76
N GLY A 156 0.24 16.93 -23.14
CA GLY A 156 0.13 18.03 -24.10
C GLY A 156 0.77 19.33 -23.61
N LEU A 157 0.66 19.62 -22.31
CA LEU A 157 1.33 20.78 -21.68
C LEU A 157 2.85 20.63 -21.74
N PHE A 158 3.41 19.50 -21.33
CA PHE A 158 4.85 19.23 -21.36
C PHE A 158 5.43 19.21 -22.79
N ALA A 159 4.63 18.76 -23.76
CA ALA A 159 5.00 18.77 -25.17
C ALA A 159 4.81 20.15 -25.85
N GLY A 160 4.30 21.16 -25.15
CA GLY A 160 3.99 22.47 -25.70
C GLY A 160 2.82 22.49 -26.70
N GLN A 161 1.99 21.44 -26.70
CA GLN A 161 0.85 21.28 -27.62
C GLN A 161 -0.47 21.82 -27.03
N VAL A 162 -0.54 21.97 -25.71
CA VAL A 162 -1.69 22.47 -24.96
C VAL A 162 -1.25 23.65 -24.11
N SER A 163 -2.04 24.71 -24.06
CA SER A 163 -1.77 25.88 -23.20
C SER A 163 -1.98 25.50 -21.72
N ALA A 164 -1.24 26.18 -20.82
CA ALA A 164 -1.40 26.00 -19.37
C ALA A 164 -2.84 26.25 -18.91
N GLU A 165 -3.51 27.26 -19.46
CA GLU A 165 -4.91 27.59 -19.13
C GLU A 165 -5.87 26.42 -19.45
N LYS A 166 -5.70 25.76 -20.62
CA LYS A 166 -6.51 24.63 -21.03
C LYS A 166 -6.21 23.38 -20.18
N ALA A 167 -4.96 23.14 -19.84
CA ALA A 167 -4.58 22.04 -18.97
C ALA A 167 -5.14 22.23 -17.54
N ILE A 168 -5.05 23.45 -16.99
CA ILE A 168 -5.64 23.81 -15.69
C ILE A 168 -7.17 23.63 -15.72
N GLY A 169 -7.83 23.98 -16.81
CA GLY A 169 -9.28 23.76 -16.95
C GLY A 169 -9.70 22.30 -16.85
N VAL A 170 -8.92 21.38 -17.43
CA VAL A 170 -9.16 19.93 -17.32
C VAL A 170 -8.89 19.44 -15.89
N LEU A 171 -7.79 19.88 -15.29
CA LEU A 171 -7.43 19.52 -13.91
C LEU A 171 -8.43 20.04 -12.87
N ALA A 172 -9.01 21.21 -13.10
CA ALA A 172 -10.00 21.80 -12.19
C ALA A 172 -11.40 21.14 -12.30
N GLN A 173 -11.68 20.44 -13.38
CA GLN A 173 -12.92 19.67 -13.55
C GLN A 173 -12.81 18.26 -12.98
N ALA A 174 -11.59 17.71 -12.92
CA ALA A 174 -11.34 16.45 -12.27
C ALA A 174 -11.50 16.64 -10.75
N GLU A 175 -12.26 15.77 -10.09
CA GLU A 175 -12.37 15.75 -8.62
C GLU A 175 -11.03 15.30 -8.02
N THR A 176 -10.09 16.26 -7.95
CA THR A 176 -8.67 16.02 -7.67
C THR A 176 -8.40 15.52 -6.24
N GLU A 177 -9.29 15.72 -5.28
CA GLU A 177 -9.07 15.29 -3.91
C GLU A 177 -9.10 13.75 -3.79
N ASP A 178 -10.07 13.08 -4.39
CA ASP A 178 -10.16 11.62 -4.37
C ASP A 178 -9.07 10.93 -5.23
N MET A 179 -8.66 11.58 -6.33
CA MET A 179 -7.61 11.04 -7.20
C MET A 179 -6.21 11.07 -6.58
N LEU A 180 -5.87 12.10 -5.80
CA LEU A 180 -4.56 12.22 -5.16
C LEU A 180 -4.40 11.23 -3.99
N ASP A 181 -5.46 10.90 -3.27
CA ASP A 181 -5.42 9.92 -2.19
C ASP A 181 -5.27 8.48 -2.71
N GLN A 182 -5.55 8.22 -4.00
CA GLN A 182 -5.31 6.90 -4.63
C GLN A 182 -3.85 6.71 -5.07
N PHE A 183 -3.04 7.78 -5.16
CA PHE A 183 -1.64 7.73 -5.58
C PHE A 183 -0.64 7.74 -4.42
N TYR A 184 -1.10 7.85 -3.18
CA TYR A 184 -0.30 7.84 -1.95
C TYR A 184 -0.74 6.71 -1.01
#